data_d0db0ba7c762cd14fdc3e9021fdf6355
#
_entry.id   d0db0ba7c762cd14fdc3e9021fdf6355
#
_cell.length_a   1.000
_cell.length_b   1.000
_cell.length_c   1.000
_cell.angle_alpha   90.00
_cell.angle_beta   90.00
_cell.angle_gamma   90.00
#
_symmetry.space_group_name_H-M   'P 1'
#
loop_
_entity.id
_entity.type
_entity.pdbx_description
1 polymer ?
#
loop_
_entity_poly.entity_id
_entity_poly.type
_entity_poly.pdbx_seq_one_letter_code
_entity_poly.pdbx_strand_id
1 'polypeptide(L)'
;WDTLAQTFLVDDPGGVFLTSVDLFFQSKDSTIPITMQLREVVNGYPSTTILPFGEVTLNPSSVNTSADSSTATTFTFPSPVYIQQNVEYCFVVLANSQDYNAWVARIGENQVGSNRTISQQPYAGVMFKSQNGSTWTAEQNEDIKFKLKRAEFDIANTGKFTLANDTLPARTLKTNSLRTTNGSKTIRVFHPNHGMHGTNNNVTIAGVPSGSYNGLAHDKINGTYTSISNITLDSYDIESPSATNATATGDVGGSAITATQNRAY
;
A
#
# COMPACT_ATOMS: atom_id res chain seq x y z
N TRP A 1 30.01 -0.43 -13.27
CA TRP A 1 29.07 0.46 -12.56
C TRP A 1 29.41 0.42 -11.07
N ASP A 2 29.80 1.58 -10.56
CA ASP A 2 30.22 1.67 -9.18
C ASP A 2 29.02 2.02 -8.32
N THR A 3 28.55 1.02 -7.57
CA THR A 3 27.51 1.20 -6.56
C THR A 3 28.09 1.99 -5.40
N LEU A 4 27.38 3.02 -4.96
CA LEU A 4 27.73 3.84 -3.81
C LEU A 4 26.80 3.55 -2.65
N ALA A 5 27.34 3.55 -1.43
CA ALA A 5 26.55 3.52 -0.23
C ALA A 5 27.08 4.53 0.79
N GLN A 6 26.19 5.04 1.64
CA GLN A 6 26.54 5.90 2.75
C GLN A 6 25.83 5.40 4.00
N THR A 7 26.58 5.13 5.05
CA THR A 7 26.00 4.82 6.34
C THR A 7 25.60 6.10 7.07
N PHE A 8 24.63 5.97 7.96
CA PHE A 8 24.17 7.04 8.84
C PHE A 8 23.61 6.47 10.13
N LEU A 9 23.58 7.30 11.15
CA LEU A 9 23.04 6.99 12.47
C LEU A 9 21.97 8.03 12.82
N VAL A 10 20.88 7.58 13.45
CA VAL A 10 19.85 8.42 14.04
C VAL A 10 19.94 8.32 15.56
N ASP A 11 20.10 9.46 16.23
CA ASP A 11 20.18 9.56 17.70
C ASP A 11 18.88 10.08 18.35
N ASP A 12 17.86 10.41 17.55
CA ASP A 12 16.55 10.86 18.05
C ASP A 12 15.93 9.80 18.97
N PRO A 13 15.47 10.17 20.19
CA PRO A 13 14.84 9.25 21.12
C PRO A 13 13.62 8.53 20.52
N GLY A 14 13.66 7.20 20.53
CA GLY A 14 12.59 6.37 19.95
C GLY A 14 12.71 6.15 18.43
N GLY A 15 13.77 6.68 17.79
CA GLY A 15 13.97 6.57 16.35
C GLY A 15 13.13 7.54 15.55
N VAL A 16 13.16 7.42 14.22
CA VAL A 16 12.44 8.28 13.29
C VAL A 16 11.78 7.47 12.18
N PHE A 17 10.78 8.06 11.54
CA PHE A 17 10.18 7.54 10.33
C PHE A 17 10.65 8.38 9.14
N LEU A 18 11.54 7.83 8.31
CA LEU A 18 12.02 8.52 7.11
C LEU A 18 10.95 8.50 6.03
N THR A 19 10.70 9.66 5.44
CA THR A 19 9.77 9.82 4.32
C THR A 19 10.46 9.90 2.98
N SER A 20 11.68 10.45 2.95
CA SER A 20 12.48 10.57 1.73
C SER A 20 13.95 10.84 2.02
N VAL A 21 14.78 10.62 0.99
CA VAL A 21 16.19 10.98 0.97
C VAL A 21 16.43 11.89 -0.22
N ASP A 22 17.08 13.03 0.02
CA ASP A 22 17.58 13.91 -1.03
C ASP A 22 19.02 13.54 -1.34
N LEU A 23 19.32 13.27 -2.61
CA LEU A 23 20.66 13.12 -3.15
C LEU A 23 20.92 14.21 -4.18
N PHE A 24 22.20 14.50 -4.44
CA PHE A 24 22.60 15.56 -5.33
C PHE A 24 23.49 14.97 -6.44
N PHE A 25 23.15 15.28 -7.69
CA PHE A 25 23.85 14.75 -8.86
C PHE A 25 24.45 15.87 -9.71
N GLN A 26 25.64 15.62 -10.25
CA GLN A 26 26.28 16.47 -11.23
C GLN A 26 25.81 16.11 -12.65
N SER A 27 25.67 14.82 -12.93
CA SER A 27 25.21 14.28 -14.19
C SER A 27 24.26 13.11 -14.00
N LYS A 28 23.54 12.74 -15.05
CA LYS A 28 22.59 11.63 -15.07
C LYS A 28 22.56 10.96 -16.44
N ASP A 29 22.15 9.70 -16.48
CA ASP A 29 21.80 9.02 -17.73
C ASP A 29 20.52 9.60 -18.32
N SER A 30 20.33 9.44 -19.63
CA SER A 30 19.14 9.92 -20.35
C SER A 30 18.01 8.89 -20.39
N THR A 31 18.30 7.60 -20.22
CA THR A 31 17.37 6.48 -20.44
C THR A 31 17.32 5.50 -19.27
N ILE A 32 18.45 5.26 -18.61
CA ILE A 32 18.57 4.22 -17.56
C ILE A 32 18.12 4.78 -16.21
N PRO A 33 17.16 4.15 -15.50
CA PRO A 33 16.70 4.59 -14.19
C PRO A 33 17.78 4.38 -13.11
N ILE A 34 17.60 5.12 -12.01
CA ILE A 34 18.42 5.01 -10.80
C ILE A 34 17.58 4.54 -9.63
N THR A 35 18.11 3.59 -8.86
CA THR A 35 17.44 3.03 -7.67
C THR A 35 18.21 3.40 -6.42
N MET A 36 17.49 3.79 -5.39
CA MET A 36 18.01 3.97 -4.04
C MET A 36 17.32 2.99 -3.10
N GLN A 37 18.11 2.34 -2.24
CA GLN A 37 17.66 1.36 -1.26
C GLN A 37 18.14 1.75 0.12
N LEU A 38 17.25 1.71 1.13
CA LEU A 38 17.65 1.70 2.55
C LEU A 38 17.94 0.27 2.97
N ARG A 39 19.12 0.03 3.52
CA ARG A 39 19.57 -1.29 3.96
C ARG A 39 20.08 -1.29 5.38
N GLU A 40 20.07 -2.47 5.98
CA GLU A 40 20.73 -2.71 7.24
C GLU A 40 22.26 -2.67 7.07
N VAL A 41 22.94 -2.32 8.15
CA VAL A 41 24.40 -2.43 8.28
C VAL A 41 24.72 -3.63 9.17
N VAL A 42 25.57 -4.51 8.69
CA VAL A 42 25.99 -5.71 9.43
C VAL A 42 27.51 -5.72 9.51
N ASN A 43 28.03 -5.81 10.72
CA ASN A 43 29.49 -5.75 11.00
C ASN A 43 30.18 -4.50 10.40
N GLY A 44 29.48 -3.37 10.35
CA GLY A 44 29.98 -2.11 9.80
C GLY A 44 29.96 -2.00 8.27
N TYR A 45 29.33 -2.94 7.55
CA TYR A 45 29.21 -2.93 6.10
C TYR A 45 27.75 -2.94 5.64
N PRO A 46 27.46 -2.31 4.48
CA PRO A 46 26.13 -2.41 3.86
C PRO A 46 25.75 -3.87 3.61
N SER A 47 24.61 -4.30 4.14
CA SER A 47 24.07 -5.64 3.91
C SER A 47 23.24 -5.70 2.61
N THR A 48 22.72 -6.89 2.30
CA THR A 48 21.76 -7.09 1.19
C THR A 48 20.31 -6.95 1.65
N THR A 49 20.06 -6.82 2.95
CA THR A 49 18.71 -6.71 3.52
C THR A 49 18.17 -5.30 3.30
N ILE A 50 17.13 -5.18 2.50
CA ILE A 50 16.41 -3.92 2.26
C ILE A 50 15.34 -3.77 3.34
N LEU A 51 15.23 -2.58 3.93
CA LEU A 51 14.16 -2.28 4.87
C LEU A 51 12.79 -2.29 4.16
N PRO A 52 11.72 -2.72 4.83
CA PRO A 52 10.37 -2.64 4.27
C PRO A 52 10.06 -1.22 3.78
N PHE A 53 9.55 -1.10 2.54
CA PHE A 53 9.30 0.18 1.84
C PHE A 53 10.55 1.02 1.56
N GLY A 54 11.75 0.50 1.80
CA GLY A 54 13.02 1.23 1.68
C GLY A 54 13.61 1.26 0.27
N GLU A 55 12.86 0.98 -0.78
CA GLU A 55 13.35 1.01 -2.17
C GLU A 55 12.56 2.00 -3.01
N VAL A 56 13.28 2.83 -3.78
CA VAL A 56 12.71 3.81 -4.71
C VAL A 56 13.51 3.83 -5.99
N THR A 57 12.84 3.68 -7.13
CA THR A 57 13.42 3.83 -8.46
C THR A 57 12.89 5.09 -9.12
N LEU A 58 13.78 5.92 -9.64
CA LEU A 58 13.46 7.13 -10.39
C LEU A 58 13.87 7.00 -11.84
N ASN A 59 12.98 7.41 -12.74
CA ASN A 59 13.34 7.60 -14.14
C ASN A 59 14.26 8.83 -14.30
N PRO A 60 15.10 8.89 -15.33
CA PRO A 60 16.01 10.02 -15.57
C PRO A 60 15.33 11.38 -15.63
N SER A 61 14.08 11.43 -16.10
CA SER A 61 13.28 12.67 -16.14
C SER A 61 13.00 13.27 -14.75
N SER A 62 12.99 12.43 -13.71
CA SER A 62 12.77 12.84 -12.32
C SER A 62 14.06 13.11 -11.54
N VAL A 63 15.22 12.90 -12.18
CA VAL A 63 16.52 13.19 -11.56
C VAL A 63 16.95 14.59 -11.93
N ASN A 64 17.22 15.41 -10.92
CA ASN A 64 17.75 16.76 -11.07
C ASN A 64 19.28 16.73 -11.02
N THR A 65 19.92 17.63 -11.76
CA THR A 65 21.39 17.81 -11.76
C THR A 65 21.72 19.29 -11.56
N SER A 66 22.88 19.55 -10.97
CA SER A 66 23.41 20.91 -10.83
C SER A 66 24.94 20.91 -10.81
N ALA A 67 25.54 21.98 -11.33
CA ALA A 67 27.00 22.14 -11.38
C ALA A 67 27.61 22.51 -10.01
N ASP A 68 26.77 22.89 -9.03
CA ASP A 68 27.18 23.40 -7.72
C ASP A 68 26.60 22.60 -6.53
N SER A 69 26.01 21.46 -6.80
CA SER A 69 25.32 20.62 -5.82
C SER A 69 24.14 21.33 -5.11
N SER A 70 23.52 22.36 -5.69
CA SER A 70 22.42 23.10 -5.07
C SER A 70 21.06 22.42 -5.23
N THR A 71 20.86 21.66 -6.31
CA THR A 71 19.57 21.08 -6.66
C THR A 71 19.48 19.62 -6.23
N ALA A 72 18.50 19.31 -5.39
CA ALA A 72 18.28 17.97 -4.87
C ALA A 72 17.43 17.12 -5.83
N THR A 73 17.72 15.83 -5.86
CA THR A 73 16.82 14.78 -6.33
C THR A 73 16.24 14.06 -5.12
N THR A 74 14.93 14.06 -4.98
CA THR A 74 14.23 13.47 -3.82
C THR A 74 13.75 12.07 -4.15
N PHE A 75 14.21 11.08 -3.40
CA PHE A 75 13.72 9.71 -3.40
C PHE A 75 12.67 9.57 -2.31
N THR A 76 11.39 9.62 -2.67
CA THR A 76 10.27 9.53 -1.71
C THR A 76 9.82 8.09 -1.57
N PHE A 77 9.81 7.59 -0.33
CA PHE A 77 9.37 6.22 -0.05
C PHE A 77 7.84 6.07 -0.21
N PRO A 78 7.36 4.91 -0.64
CA PRO A 78 5.93 4.64 -0.78
C PRO A 78 5.19 4.64 0.57
N SER A 79 5.91 4.42 1.66
CA SER A 79 5.46 4.52 3.05
C SER A 79 6.64 4.94 3.92
N PRO A 80 6.42 5.66 5.04
CA PRO A 80 7.50 6.00 5.95
C PRO A 80 8.24 4.77 6.45
N VAL A 81 9.57 4.82 6.43
CA VAL A 81 10.47 3.72 6.86
C VAL A 81 10.99 4.00 8.25
N TYR A 82 10.73 3.08 9.18
CA TYR A 82 11.20 3.23 10.55
C TYR A 82 12.72 2.97 10.66
N ILE A 83 13.42 3.91 11.27
CA ILE A 83 14.85 3.85 11.58
C ILE A 83 15.00 3.87 13.11
N GLN A 84 15.57 2.82 13.65
CA GLN A 84 15.73 2.66 15.09
C GLN A 84 16.83 3.57 15.62
N GLN A 85 16.62 4.12 16.81
CA GLN A 85 17.62 4.94 17.51
C GLN A 85 18.91 4.16 17.74
N ASN A 86 20.05 4.81 17.50
CA ASN A 86 21.42 4.29 17.74
C ASN A 86 21.73 2.97 16.99
N VAL A 87 21.00 2.69 15.91
CA VAL A 87 21.30 1.59 14.99
C VAL A 87 21.79 2.20 13.68
N GLU A 88 22.90 1.67 13.17
CA GLU A 88 23.47 2.12 11.91
C GLU A 88 22.71 1.51 10.73
N TYR A 89 22.33 2.34 9.79
CA TYR A 89 21.71 1.99 8.51
C TYR A 89 22.49 2.63 7.37
N CYS A 90 22.22 2.22 6.15
CA CYS A 90 22.80 2.85 4.99
C CYS A 90 21.75 3.03 3.87
N PHE A 91 21.96 4.02 3.05
CA PHE A 91 21.35 4.04 1.73
C PHE A 91 22.37 3.60 0.67
N VAL A 92 21.88 2.85 -0.31
CA VAL A 92 22.66 2.31 -1.42
C VAL A 92 22.08 2.85 -2.71
N VAL A 93 22.93 3.40 -3.58
CA VAL A 93 22.55 3.96 -4.86
C VAL A 93 23.04 3.06 -5.96
N LEU A 94 22.11 2.61 -6.81
CA LEU A 94 22.35 1.63 -7.87
C LEU A 94 21.86 2.21 -9.20
N ALA A 95 22.72 2.17 -10.22
CA ALA A 95 22.33 2.45 -11.58
C ALA A 95 23.14 1.55 -12.53
N ASN A 96 22.53 1.05 -13.58
CA ASN A 96 23.22 0.30 -14.62
C ASN A 96 23.80 1.24 -15.68
N SER A 97 24.44 2.32 -15.24
CA SER A 97 25.01 3.38 -16.08
C SER A 97 26.17 4.05 -15.36
N GLN A 98 27.14 4.53 -16.11
CA GLN A 98 28.28 5.32 -15.62
C GLN A 98 28.01 6.83 -15.64
N ASP A 99 26.89 7.27 -16.18
CA ASP A 99 26.58 8.69 -16.38
C ASP A 99 26.00 9.36 -15.11
N TYR A 100 25.65 8.58 -14.08
CA TYR A 100 25.23 9.12 -12.80
C TYR A 100 26.43 9.46 -11.94
N ASN A 101 26.68 10.76 -11.73
CA ASN A 101 27.71 11.24 -10.83
C ASN A 101 27.08 11.96 -9.64
N ALA A 102 27.23 11.37 -8.45
CA ALA A 102 26.75 11.96 -7.20
C ALA A 102 27.79 12.96 -6.66
N TRP A 103 27.30 14.04 -6.04
CA TRP A 103 28.16 14.97 -5.32
C TRP A 103 28.62 14.38 -4.01
N VAL A 104 29.93 14.45 -3.80
CA VAL A 104 30.62 14.05 -2.56
C VAL A 104 31.35 15.21 -1.94
N ALA A 105 31.57 15.16 -0.63
CA ALA A 105 32.46 16.03 0.09
C ALA A 105 33.74 15.25 0.45
N ARG A 106 34.91 15.82 0.15
CA ARG A 106 36.20 15.22 0.50
C ARG A 106 36.97 16.12 1.48
N ILE A 107 37.47 15.55 2.57
CA ILE A 107 38.27 16.28 3.53
C ILE A 107 39.55 16.82 2.87
N GLY A 108 39.84 18.10 3.12
CA GLY A 108 40.96 18.79 2.53
C GLY A 108 40.72 19.48 1.19
N GLU A 109 39.59 19.23 0.54
CA GLU A 109 39.17 19.94 -0.66
C GLU A 109 38.28 21.16 -0.37
N ASN A 110 38.19 22.08 -1.30
CA ASN A 110 37.36 23.27 -1.13
C ASN A 110 35.90 22.97 -1.52
N GLN A 111 34.98 23.55 -0.77
CA GLN A 111 33.58 23.57 -1.13
C GLN A 111 33.38 24.25 -2.49
N VAL A 112 32.61 23.63 -3.38
CA VAL A 112 32.29 24.17 -4.71
C VAL A 112 31.74 25.59 -4.59
N GLY A 113 32.30 26.50 -5.37
CA GLY A 113 31.90 27.93 -5.39
C GLY A 113 32.38 28.76 -4.17
N SER A 114 33.27 28.21 -3.35
CA SER A 114 33.85 28.95 -2.21
C SER A 114 35.29 28.54 -1.95
N ASN A 115 36.04 29.37 -1.20
CA ASN A 115 37.40 29.05 -0.73
C ASN A 115 37.39 28.34 0.63
N ARG A 116 36.25 27.86 1.09
CA ARG A 116 36.14 27.16 2.38
C ARG A 116 36.62 25.73 2.23
N THR A 117 37.66 25.35 2.95
CA THR A 117 38.16 23.98 3.00
C THR A 117 37.20 23.10 3.84
N ILE A 118 36.89 21.93 3.35
CA ILE A 118 36.13 20.91 4.07
C ILE A 118 37.05 20.28 5.09
N SER A 119 36.82 20.54 6.38
CA SER A 119 37.70 20.09 7.49
C SER A 119 37.04 19.07 8.41
N GLN A 120 35.73 18.82 8.24
CA GLN A 120 34.94 17.95 9.12
C GLN A 120 33.88 17.20 8.33
N GLN A 121 33.64 15.96 8.74
CA GLN A 121 32.45 15.19 8.41
C GLN A 121 31.47 15.33 9.57
N PRO A 122 30.34 16.03 9.42
CA PRO A 122 29.49 16.39 10.57
C PRO A 122 28.67 15.21 11.11
N TYR A 123 28.59 14.10 10.38
CA TYR A 123 27.82 12.93 10.77
C TYR A 123 28.71 11.69 10.90
N ALA A 124 28.40 10.87 11.90
CA ALA A 124 29.02 9.55 12.03
C ALA A 124 28.47 8.64 10.92
N GLY A 125 29.27 8.38 9.92
CA GLY A 125 28.94 7.53 8.80
C GLY A 125 30.14 7.36 7.88
N VAL A 126 30.10 6.37 7.02
CA VAL A 126 31.19 6.04 6.08
C VAL A 126 30.58 5.85 4.70
N MET A 127 31.23 6.43 3.70
CA MET A 127 30.92 6.14 2.30
C MET A 127 31.57 4.82 1.88
N PHE A 128 30.86 4.05 1.09
CA PHE A 128 31.34 2.80 0.52
C PHE A 128 31.23 2.79 -0.99
N LYS A 129 32.22 2.20 -1.65
CA LYS A 129 32.24 1.93 -3.09
C LYS A 129 32.20 0.43 -3.32
N SER A 130 31.46 -0.01 -4.34
CA SER A 130 31.36 -1.42 -4.72
C SER A 130 31.17 -1.58 -6.21
N GLN A 131 31.88 -2.54 -6.80
CA GLN A 131 31.71 -2.89 -8.22
C GLN A 131 30.59 -3.94 -8.44
N ASN A 132 30.17 -4.63 -7.40
CA ASN A 132 29.18 -5.73 -7.50
C ASN A 132 27.97 -5.57 -6.57
N GLY A 133 27.90 -4.45 -5.83
CA GLY A 133 26.80 -4.17 -4.89
C GLY A 133 26.76 -5.06 -3.64
N SER A 134 27.79 -5.88 -3.40
CA SER A 134 27.88 -6.80 -2.25
C SER A 134 29.22 -6.80 -1.55
N THR A 135 30.32 -6.49 -2.26
CA THR A 135 31.65 -6.35 -1.67
C THR A 135 32.01 -4.87 -1.61
N TRP A 136 32.25 -4.36 -0.41
CA TRP A 136 32.35 -2.94 -0.15
C TRP A 136 33.76 -2.52 0.26
N THR A 137 34.22 -1.40 -0.28
CA THR A 137 35.43 -0.71 0.13
C THR A 137 35.04 0.59 0.81
N ALA A 138 35.48 0.78 2.05
CA ALA A 138 35.19 1.97 2.82
C ALA A 138 36.08 3.15 2.40
N GLU A 139 35.47 4.33 2.24
CA GLU A 139 36.14 5.60 1.97
C GLU A 139 35.98 6.53 3.18
N GLN A 140 37.03 6.67 3.95
CA GLN A 140 36.99 7.43 5.21
C GLN A 140 37.10 8.95 5.03
N ASN A 141 37.56 9.42 3.88
CA ASN A 141 37.78 10.83 3.62
C ASN A 141 36.69 11.47 2.73
N GLU A 142 35.70 10.69 2.31
CA GLU A 142 34.63 11.12 1.42
C GLU A 142 33.26 10.74 2.00
N ASP A 143 32.31 11.65 1.85
CA ASP A 143 30.89 11.39 2.15
C ASP A 143 30.01 11.86 0.99
N ILE A 144 28.96 11.12 0.68
CA ILE A 144 27.95 11.52 -0.26
C ILE A 144 27.17 12.72 0.33
N LYS A 145 26.89 13.73 -0.48
CA LYS A 145 26.00 14.82 -0.07
C LYS A 145 24.55 14.34 -0.06
N PHE A 146 23.92 14.37 1.11
CA PHE A 146 22.52 13.93 1.27
C PHE A 146 21.75 14.74 2.32
N LYS A 147 20.41 14.58 2.31
CA LYS A 147 19.52 15.02 3.38
C LYS A 147 18.52 13.93 3.66
N LEU A 148 18.32 13.61 4.93
CA LEU A 148 17.24 12.73 5.37
C LEU A 148 16.03 13.59 5.77
N LYS A 149 14.85 13.20 5.30
CA LYS A 149 13.59 13.84 5.68
C LYS A 149 12.75 12.85 6.48
N ARG A 150 12.27 13.28 7.62
CA ARG A 150 11.46 12.47 8.53
C ARG A 150 10.01 12.95 8.56
N ALA A 151 9.11 12.03 8.92
CA ALA A 151 7.75 12.38 9.24
C ALA A 151 7.70 13.21 10.53
N GLU A 152 6.87 14.23 10.53
CA GLU A 152 6.46 14.93 11.73
C GLU A 152 5.01 14.54 12.02
N PHE A 153 4.77 14.00 13.22
CA PHE A 153 3.45 13.53 13.62
C PHE A 153 2.75 14.62 14.42
N ASP A 154 1.54 14.99 13.99
CA ASP A 154 0.67 15.83 14.79
C ASP A 154 0.04 15.00 15.91
N ILE A 155 0.60 15.12 17.11
CA ILE A 155 0.14 14.42 18.33
C ILE A 155 -0.90 15.24 19.12
N ALA A 156 -1.20 16.48 18.71
CA ALA A 156 -2.18 17.36 19.35
C ALA A 156 -3.61 17.04 18.92
N ASN A 157 -3.78 16.43 17.75
CA ASN A 157 -5.07 16.06 17.19
C ASN A 157 -5.26 14.55 17.14
N THR A 158 -6.50 14.11 17.37
CA THR A 158 -6.89 12.72 17.20
C THR A 158 -7.27 12.43 15.76
N GLY A 159 -6.65 11.44 15.16
CA GLY A 159 -7.07 10.90 13.86
C GLY A 159 -8.26 9.95 14.00
N LYS A 160 -9.14 9.92 13.01
CA LYS A 160 -10.19 8.93 12.86
C LYS A 160 -10.00 8.18 11.55
N PHE A 161 -9.88 6.86 11.62
CA PHE A 161 -10.01 6.07 10.40
C PHE A 161 -11.33 5.32 10.38
N THR A 162 -11.88 5.19 9.18
CA THR A 162 -12.98 4.30 8.93
C THR A 162 -12.47 3.16 8.06
N LEU A 163 -12.48 1.96 8.61
CA LEU A 163 -12.21 0.76 7.84
C LEU A 163 -13.52 0.29 7.23
N ALA A 164 -13.55 0.14 5.92
CA ALA A 164 -14.68 -0.45 5.21
C ALA A 164 -14.19 -1.70 4.48
N ASN A 165 -14.91 -2.79 4.64
CA ASN A 165 -14.63 -3.97 3.83
C ASN A 165 -15.06 -3.72 2.40
N ASP A 166 -14.33 -4.29 1.46
CA ASP A 166 -14.75 -4.33 0.07
C ASP A 166 -16.05 -5.13 -0.08
N THR A 167 -16.83 -4.78 -1.12
CA THR A 167 -18.09 -5.49 -1.42
C THR A 167 -17.80 -6.95 -1.76
N LEU A 168 -18.54 -7.86 -1.15
CA LEU A 168 -18.42 -9.26 -1.50
C LEU A 168 -18.93 -9.49 -2.94
N PRO A 169 -18.26 -10.35 -3.72
CA PRO A 169 -18.73 -10.66 -5.07
C PRO A 169 -20.10 -11.32 -5.05
N ALA A 170 -20.89 -11.08 -6.09
CA ALA A 170 -22.15 -11.76 -6.28
C ALA A 170 -21.96 -13.28 -6.33
N ARG A 171 -22.70 -14.01 -5.53
CA ARG A 171 -22.65 -15.48 -5.48
C ARG A 171 -23.85 -16.08 -6.19
N THR A 172 -23.60 -16.95 -7.16
CA THR A 172 -24.67 -17.72 -7.81
C THR A 172 -25.20 -18.76 -6.84
N LEU A 173 -26.51 -18.77 -6.65
CA LEU A 173 -27.22 -19.71 -5.80
C LEU A 173 -27.63 -20.95 -6.60
N LYS A 174 -28.08 -21.99 -5.90
CA LYS A 174 -28.64 -23.19 -6.55
C LYS A 174 -29.94 -22.86 -7.29
N THR A 175 -30.29 -23.66 -8.28
CA THR A 175 -31.56 -23.53 -9.00
C THR A 175 -32.74 -23.57 -8.02
N ASN A 176 -33.67 -22.61 -8.18
CA ASN A 176 -34.87 -22.47 -7.35
C ASN A 176 -34.57 -22.36 -5.85
N SER A 177 -33.55 -21.57 -5.50
CA SER A 177 -33.11 -21.36 -4.12
C SER A 177 -33.99 -20.40 -3.30
N LEU A 178 -35.10 -19.94 -3.87
CA LEU A 178 -36.06 -19.08 -3.20
C LEU A 178 -37.34 -19.88 -2.90
N ARG A 179 -37.78 -19.88 -1.64
CA ARG A 179 -39.02 -20.54 -1.22
C ARG A 179 -40.05 -19.52 -0.81
N THR A 180 -41.18 -19.54 -1.49
CA THR A 180 -42.38 -18.78 -1.13
C THR A 180 -43.29 -19.59 -0.19
N THR A 181 -44.12 -18.90 0.56
CA THR A 181 -45.16 -19.50 1.40
C THR A 181 -46.51 -18.89 1.03
N ASN A 182 -47.49 -19.74 0.80
CA ASN A 182 -48.85 -19.28 0.49
C ASN A 182 -49.40 -18.32 1.55
N GLY A 183 -49.96 -17.21 1.10
CA GLY A 183 -50.50 -16.18 2.01
C GLY A 183 -49.45 -15.26 2.65
N SER A 184 -48.16 -15.39 2.26
CA SER A 184 -47.04 -14.59 2.85
C SER A 184 -46.27 -13.80 1.79
N LYS A 185 -45.68 -12.68 2.21
CA LYS A 185 -44.69 -11.92 1.42
C LYS A 185 -43.25 -12.35 1.71
N THR A 186 -43.09 -13.15 2.74
CA THR A 186 -41.77 -13.65 3.16
C THR A 186 -41.27 -14.70 2.19
N ILE A 187 -40.04 -14.53 1.75
CA ILE A 187 -39.33 -15.45 0.85
C ILE A 187 -38.11 -15.95 1.60
N ARG A 188 -38.01 -17.28 1.80
CA ARG A 188 -36.80 -17.90 2.33
C ARG A 188 -35.77 -18.05 1.21
N VAL A 189 -34.57 -17.58 1.45
CA VAL A 189 -33.42 -17.67 0.54
C VAL A 189 -32.47 -18.76 1.06
N PHE A 190 -32.24 -19.80 0.26
CA PHE A 190 -31.25 -20.82 0.54
C PHE A 190 -29.88 -20.40 -0.03
N HIS A 191 -29.00 -20.01 0.85
CA HIS A 191 -27.69 -19.43 0.53
C HIS A 191 -26.63 -20.06 1.46
N PRO A 192 -26.05 -21.22 1.10
CA PRO A 192 -25.12 -21.93 1.95
C PRO A 192 -23.88 -21.09 2.30
N ASN A 193 -23.47 -21.17 3.55
CA ASN A 193 -22.26 -20.50 4.05
C ASN A 193 -22.25 -18.99 3.77
N HIS A 194 -23.39 -18.33 3.87
CA HIS A 194 -23.47 -16.88 3.64
C HIS A 194 -22.76 -16.08 4.74
N GLY A 195 -22.53 -16.66 5.92
CA GLY A 195 -21.81 -16.05 7.04
C GLY A 195 -22.44 -14.80 7.61
N MET A 196 -23.69 -14.48 7.29
CA MET A 196 -24.42 -13.40 7.92
C MET A 196 -24.87 -13.83 9.33
N HIS A 197 -24.80 -12.89 10.27
CA HIS A 197 -25.26 -13.10 11.64
C HIS A 197 -25.69 -11.74 12.22
N GLY A 198 -26.67 -11.75 13.11
CA GLY A 198 -27.12 -10.54 13.79
C GLY A 198 -27.90 -9.58 12.91
N THR A 199 -27.95 -8.32 13.31
CA THR A 199 -28.60 -7.20 12.63
C THR A 199 -27.64 -6.50 11.68
N ASN A 200 -28.16 -5.63 10.78
CA ASN A 200 -27.39 -4.83 9.80
C ASN A 200 -26.79 -5.61 8.63
N ASN A 201 -27.40 -6.71 8.25
CA ASN A 201 -27.04 -7.40 7.01
C ASN A 201 -27.94 -6.92 5.88
N ASN A 202 -27.30 -6.56 4.77
CA ASN A 202 -27.98 -6.24 3.52
C ASN A 202 -27.68 -7.31 2.48
N VAL A 203 -28.65 -7.64 1.65
CA VAL A 203 -28.48 -8.57 0.55
C VAL A 203 -29.17 -8.04 -0.71
N THR A 204 -28.50 -8.14 -1.83
CA THR A 204 -29.10 -7.89 -3.15
C THR A 204 -29.34 -9.21 -3.83
N ILE A 205 -30.60 -9.52 -4.14
CA ILE A 205 -31.02 -10.67 -4.95
C ILE A 205 -31.20 -10.19 -6.39
N ALA A 206 -30.61 -10.91 -7.33
CA ALA A 206 -30.73 -10.63 -8.76
C ALA A 206 -30.80 -11.92 -9.58
N GLY A 207 -31.06 -11.80 -10.88
CA GLY A 207 -31.06 -12.93 -11.79
C GLY A 207 -32.32 -13.81 -11.77
N VAL A 208 -33.36 -13.43 -11.03
CA VAL A 208 -34.66 -14.07 -11.18
C VAL A 208 -35.26 -13.67 -12.55
N PRO A 209 -35.48 -14.60 -13.46
CA PRO A 209 -35.98 -14.28 -14.82
C PRO A 209 -37.32 -13.59 -14.82
N SER A 210 -37.65 -12.90 -15.93
CA SER A 210 -38.95 -12.27 -16.09
C SER A 210 -40.10 -13.30 -15.96
N GLY A 211 -41.12 -12.95 -15.19
CA GLY A 211 -42.25 -13.85 -14.93
C GLY A 211 -42.90 -13.62 -13.58
N SER A 212 -43.85 -14.49 -13.26
CA SER A 212 -44.53 -14.55 -11.97
C SER A 212 -44.19 -15.86 -11.27
N TYR A 213 -43.78 -15.79 -10.04
CA TYR A 213 -43.33 -16.90 -9.21
C TYR A 213 -44.25 -17.04 -8.00
N ASN A 214 -45.17 -17.97 -8.11
CA ASN A 214 -46.21 -18.20 -7.11
C ASN A 214 -46.97 -16.88 -6.73
N GLY A 215 -47.35 -16.09 -7.76
CA GLY A 215 -48.05 -14.82 -7.57
C GLY A 215 -47.20 -13.60 -7.31
N LEU A 216 -45.88 -13.76 -7.07
CA LEU A 216 -44.93 -12.67 -6.92
C LEU A 216 -44.22 -12.38 -8.25
N ALA A 217 -44.26 -11.15 -8.70
CA ALA A 217 -43.57 -10.75 -9.93
C ALA A 217 -42.02 -10.71 -9.70
N HIS A 218 -41.25 -11.05 -10.72
CA HIS A 218 -39.79 -11.11 -10.65
C HIS A 218 -39.14 -9.79 -10.16
N ASP A 219 -39.71 -8.64 -10.54
CA ASP A 219 -39.25 -7.31 -10.11
C ASP A 219 -39.54 -7.00 -8.63
N LYS A 220 -40.37 -7.80 -7.98
CA LYS A 220 -40.66 -7.78 -6.53
C LYS A 220 -39.84 -8.83 -5.76
N ILE A 221 -39.03 -9.60 -6.47
CA ILE A 221 -38.08 -10.56 -5.88
C ILE A 221 -36.67 -10.06 -6.09
N ASN A 222 -36.30 -9.60 -7.29
CA ASN A 222 -35.05 -8.93 -7.55
C ASN A 222 -35.01 -7.58 -6.83
N GLY A 223 -33.98 -7.34 -6.02
CA GLY A 223 -33.85 -6.09 -5.29
C GLY A 223 -32.87 -6.17 -4.13
N THR A 224 -32.66 -5.02 -3.51
CA THR A 224 -31.82 -4.92 -2.31
C THR A 224 -32.69 -4.91 -1.07
N TYR A 225 -32.40 -5.84 -0.17
CA TYR A 225 -33.12 -6.03 1.09
C TYR A 225 -32.21 -5.57 2.24
N THR A 226 -32.65 -4.56 2.96
CA THR A 226 -31.95 -3.97 4.09
C THR A 226 -32.38 -4.54 5.44
N SER A 227 -33.47 -5.33 5.45
CA SER A 227 -33.97 -6.03 6.60
C SER A 227 -34.11 -7.51 6.27
N ILE A 228 -33.32 -8.34 6.91
CA ILE A 228 -33.38 -9.80 6.78
C ILE A 228 -33.66 -10.40 8.16
N SER A 229 -34.37 -11.52 8.18
CA SER A 229 -34.80 -12.19 9.41
C SER A 229 -34.55 -13.69 9.34
N ASN A 230 -34.79 -14.38 10.47
CA ASN A 230 -34.65 -15.84 10.57
C ASN A 230 -33.37 -16.39 9.97
N ILE A 231 -32.24 -15.72 10.25
CA ILE A 231 -30.90 -16.06 9.75
C ILE A 231 -30.46 -17.37 10.37
N THR A 232 -30.13 -18.34 9.52
CA THR A 232 -29.51 -19.61 9.90
C THR A 232 -28.13 -19.73 9.23
N LEU A 233 -27.46 -20.89 9.36
CA LEU A 233 -26.18 -21.11 8.69
C LEU A 233 -26.27 -21.00 7.14
N ASP A 234 -27.38 -21.51 6.58
CA ASP A 234 -27.53 -21.70 5.13
C ASP A 234 -28.77 -21.02 4.53
N SER A 235 -29.49 -20.22 5.31
CA SER A 235 -30.68 -19.54 4.85
C SER A 235 -31.02 -18.29 5.65
N TYR A 236 -31.82 -17.45 5.07
CA TYR A 236 -32.45 -16.26 5.71
C TYR A 236 -33.76 -15.92 5.02
N ASP A 237 -34.55 -15.08 5.66
CA ASP A 237 -35.83 -14.59 5.12
C ASP A 237 -35.68 -13.13 4.67
N ILE A 238 -36.22 -12.83 3.49
CA ILE A 238 -36.44 -11.48 2.95
C ILE A 238 -37.93 -11.24 2.80
N GLU A 239 -38.34 -9.98 2.82
CA GLU A 239 -39.75 -9.62 2.60
C GLU A 239 -39.91 -8.93 1.23
N SER A 240 -40.69 -9.53 0.36
CA SER A 240 -41.00 -8.95 -0.95
C SER A 240 -41.78 -7.62 -0.80
N PRO A 241 -41.39 -6.55 -1.53
CA PRO A 241 -42.14 -5.28 -1.55
C PRO A 241 -43.45 -5.38 -2.34
N SER A 242 -43.88 -6.57 -2.76
CA SER A 242 -45.14 -6.78 -3.46
C SER A 242 -46.33 -6.30 -2.61
N ALA A 243 -47.37 -5.75 -3.28
CA ALA A 243 -48.63 -5.41 -2.66
C ALA A 243 -49.43 -6.66 -2.25
N THR A 244 -49.23 -7.78 -2.95
CA THR A 244 -49.93 -9.04 -2.74
C THR A 244 -49.03 -10.11 -2.12
N ASN A 245 -49.64 -11.04 -1.40
CA ASN A 245 -48.97 -12.21 -0.89
C ASN A 245 -48.72 -13.26 -1.98
N ALA A 246 -47.81 -14.17 -1.74
CA ALA A 246 -47.65 -15.36 -2.58
C ALA A 246 -48.92 -16.21 -2.57
N THR A 247 -49.28 -16.76 -3.72
CA THR A 247 -50.48 -17.57 -3.93
C THR A 247 -50.23 -19.09 -3.79
N ALA A 248 -48.99 -19.49 -3.65
CA ALA A 248 -48.59 -20.87 -3.45
C ALA A 248 -47.28 -20.98 -2.65
N THR A 249 -47.10 -22.15 -2.03
CA THR A 249 -45.85 -22.55 -1.39
C THR A 249 -45.02 -23.37 -2.37
N GLY A 250 -43.75 -23.01 -2.54
CA GLY A 250 -42.86 -23.76 -3.43
C GLY A 250 -41.52 -23.09 -3.66
N ASP A 251 -40.59 -23.84 -4.23
CA ASP A 251 -39.25 -23.40 -4.56
C ASP A 251 -39.26 -22.79 -5.97
N VAL A 252 -38.73 -21.56 -6.08
CA VAL A 252 -38.85 -20.73 -7.29
C VAL A 252 -37.54 -19.98 -7.58
N GLY A 253 -37.51 -19.30 -8.73
CA GLY A 253 -36.49 -18.29 -9.06
C GLY A 253 -35.54 -18.68 -10.19
N GLY A 254 -35.53 -19.94 -10.64
CA GLY A 254 -34.68 -20.39 -11.75
C GLY A 254 -33.22 -20.65 -11.41
N SER A 255 -32.37 -20.74 -12.43
CA SER A 255 -30.95 -21.17 -12.28
C SER A 255 -29.94 -20.02 -12.27
N ALA A 256 -30.37 -18.78 -12.54
CA ALA A 256 -29.46 -17.63 -12.66
C ALA A 256 -29.47 -16.70 -11.44
N ILE A 257 -30.05 -17.15 -10.31
CA ILE A 257 -30.19 -16.34 -9.11
C ILE A 257 -28.82 -16.05 -8.52
N THR A 258 -28.56 -14.78 -8.21
CA THR A 258 -27.38 -14.34 -7.49
C THR A 258 -27.77 -13.62 -6.20
N ALA A 259 -26.90 -13.76 -5.20
CA ALA A 259 -26.98 -13.00 -3.95
C ALA A 259 -25.66 -12.27 -3.73
N THR A 260 -25.74 -10.97 -3.51
CA THR A 260 -24.61 -10.12 -3.14
C THR A 260 -24.84 -9.61 -1.73
N GLN A 261 -23.88 -9.82 -0.85
CA GLN A 261 -23.96 -9.37 0.53
C GLN A 261 -23.14 -8.11 0.73
N ASN A 262 -23.67 -7.13 1.44
CA ASN A 262 -22.92 -6.04 2.03
C ASN A 262 -22.77 -6.32 3.51
N ARG A 263 -21.55 -6.64 3.96
CA ARG A 263 -21.26 -6.76 5.38
C ARG A 263 -20.74 -5.42 5.90
N ALA A 264 -21.47 -4.82 6.84
CA ALA A 264 -20.87 -3.87 7.78
C ALA A 264 -20.34 -4.68 8.97
N TYR A 265 -19.05 -4.56 9.28
CA TYR A 265 -18.45 -5.06 10.49
C TYR A 265 -18.47 -3.97 11.55
#